data_e4b6c3467703281156d69623e0a28436
#
_entry.id   e4b6c3467703281156d69623e0a28436
#
_cell.length_a   1.000
_cell.length_b   1.000
_cell.length_c   1.000
_cell.angle_alpha   90.00
_cell.angle_beta   90.00
_cell.angle_gamma   90.00
#
_symmetry.space_group_name_H-M   'P 1'
#
loop_
_entity.id
_entity.type
_entity.pdbx_description
1 polymer ?
#
loop_
_entity_poly.entity_id
_entity_poly.type
_entity_poly.pdbx_seq_one_letter_code
_entity_poly.pdbx_strand_id
1 'polypeptide(L)'
;MKKIILILVLIMVKNELKAQYNLQFNQVLTFNGNALSNSSLVIGTVPTNKVWKIETWNTNWSELFILINGTRFIYANYYVNGGMVMSSNYNPIWLKSNDILEVQVPNNGLTPPYFFSIIEFNLIP
;
A
#
# COMPACT_ATOMS: atom_id res chain seq x y z
N MET A 1 32.55 39.32 9.54
CA MET A 1 31.17 39.14 9.11
C MET A 1 31.01 38.21 7.91
N LYS A 2 31.68 38.39 6.76
CA LYS A 2 31.53 37.51 5.57
C LYS A 2 31.79 36.01 5.83
N LYS A 3 32.77 35.66 6.68
CA LYS A 3 33.11 34.26 7.04
C LYS A 3 32.02 33.59 7.90
N ILE A 4 31.34 34.34 8.77
CA ILE A 4 30.29 33.84 9.64
C ILE A 4 29.03 33.55 8.81
N ILE A 5 28.69 34.40 7.84
CA ILE A 5 27.56 34.21 6.94
C ILE A 5 27.78 32.96 6.09
N LEU A 6 29.00 32.72 5.60
CA LEU A 6 29.32 31.52 4.80
C LEU A 6 29.13 30.23 5.59
N ILE A 7 29.54 30.22 6.88
CA ILE A 7 29.38 29.07 7.77
C ILE A 7 27.88 28.80 8.04
N LEU A 8 27.09 29.83 8.28
CA LEU A 8 25.64 29.71 8.48
C LEU A 8 24.93 29.13 7.25
N VAL A 9 25.29 29.59 6.06
CA VAL A 9 24.73 29.05 4.80
C VAL A 9 25.12 27.59 4.61
N LEU A 10 26.36 27.19 4.91
CA LEU A 10 26.81 25.81 4.82
C LEU A 10 26.08 24.88 5.83
N ILE A 11 25.74 25.39 7.02
CA ILE A 11 24.95 24.64 8.02
C ILE A 11 23.51 24.47 7.58
N MET A 12 22.89 25.49 6.98
CA MET A 12 21.52 25.38 6.44
C MET A 12 21.43 24.38 5.28
N VAL A 13 22.39 24.42 4.36
CA VAL A 13 22.41 23.46 3.22
C VAL A 13 22.58 22.01 3.68
N LYS A 14 23.31 21.75 4.75
CA LYS A 14 23.46 20.38 5.29
C LYS A 14 22.18 19.82 5.91
N ASN A 15 21.28 20.66 6.40
CA ASN A 15 20.02 20.18 7.00
C ASN A 15 18.94 19.83 5.97
N GLU A 16 19.03 20.34 4.76
CA GLU A 16 18.08 20.02 3.68
C GLU A 16 18.41 18.71 2.94
N LEU A 17 19.64 18.21 3.05
CA LEU A 17 20.09 16.99 2.37
C LEU A 17 19.69 15.68 3.06
N LYS A 18 19.01 15.73 4.20
CA LYS A 18 18.63 14.53 4.96
C LYS A 18 17.29 13.89 4.59
N ALA A 19 16.56 14.41 3.63
CA ALA A 19 15.17 14.00 3.37
C ALA A 19 14.96 13.13 2.13
N GLN A 20 15.99 12.75 1.40
CA GLN A 20 15.82 11.85 0.25
C GLN A 20 16.20 10.42 0.67
N TYR A 21 15.21 9.66 1.16
CA TYR A 21 15.35 8.21 1.25
C TYR A 21 15.42 7.66 -0.17
N ASN A 22 16.50 6.95 -0.49
CA ASN A 22 16.58 6.19 -1.72
C ASN A 22 15.81 4.89 -1.52
N LEU A 23 14.89 4.59 -2.45
CA LEU A 23 14.22 3.30 -2.50
C LEU A 23 15.11 2.31 -3.24
N GLN A 24 15.50 1.25 -2.55
CA GLN A 24 16.20 0.12 -3.16
C GLN A 24 15.25 -1.07 -3.24
N PHE A 25 15.12 -1.67 -4.43
CA PHE A 25 14.36 -2.91 -4.60
C PHE A 25 14.88 -3.98 -3.63
N ASN A 26 13.95 -4.64 -2.92
CA ASN A 26 14.26 -5.75 -2.03
C ASN A 26 13.75 -7.07 -2.61
N GLN A 27 12.45 -7.21 -2.77
CA GLN A 27 11.81 -8.45 -3.26
C GLN A 27 10.40 -8.19 -3.78
N VAL A 28 9.83 -9.22 -4.42
CA VAL A 28 8.41 -9.29 -4.73
C VAL A 28 7.73 -10.21 -3.72
N LEU A 29 6.67 -9.73 -3.10
CA LEU A 29 5.81 -10.49 -2.20
C LEU A 29 4.53 -10.85 -2.92
N THR A 30 4.07 -12.08 -2.71
CA THR A 30 2.79 -12.55 -3.23
C THR A 30 1.93 -13.05 -2.09
N PHE A 31 0.73 -12.49 -1.97
CA PHE A 31 -0.27 -12.92 -0.99
C PHE A 31 -1.50 -13.42 -1.73
N ASN A 32 -1.98 -14.59 -1.38
CA ASN A 32 -3.19 -15.16 -1.93
C ASN A 32 -3.95 -15.98 -0.88
N GLY A 33 -5.24 -16.10 -1.07
CA GLY A 33 -6.12 -16.85 -0.17
C GLY A 33 -7.59 -16.59 -0.42
N ASN A 34 -8.41 -16.98 0.52
CA ASN A 34 -9.85 -16.71 0.50
C ASN A 34 -10.20 -15.88 1.75
N ALA A 35 -10.94 -14.81 1.54
CA ALA A 35 -11.45 -13.99 2.64
C ALA A 35 -12.86 -14.44 3.01
N LEU A 36 -13.15 -14.53 4.31
CA LEU A 36 -14.46 -14.96 4.78
C LEU A 36 -15.48 -13.81 4.73
N SER A 37 -16.72 -14.14 4.41
CA SER A 37 -17.84 -13.20 4.46
C SER A 37 -17.96 -12.54 5.83
N ASN A 38 -18.31 -11.28 5.85
CA ASN A 38 -18.47 -10.46 7.06
C ASN A 38 -17.22 -10.44 7.97
N SER A 39 -16.04 -10.51 7.37
CA SER A 39 -14.77 -10.49 8.10
C SER A 39 -13.78 -9.51 7.50
N SER A 40 -12.85 -9.07 8.33
CA SER A 40 -11.62 -8.39 7.91
C SER A 40 -10.45 -9.35 8.12
N LEU A 41 -9.59 -9.42 7.14
CA LEU A 41 -8.40 -10.26 7.14
C LEU A 41 -7.16 -9.41 6.92
N VAL A 42 -6.22 -9.46 7.87
CA VAL A 42 -4.91 -8.82 7.69
C VAL A 42 -4.09 -9.63 6.69
N ILE A 43 -3.69 -8.98 5.60
CA ILE A 43 -2.80 -9.55 4.57
C ILE A 43 -1.36 -9.46 5.04
N GLY A 44 -0.98 -8.31 5.59
CA GLY A 44 0.35 -8.11 6.13
C GLY A 44 0.55 -6.71 6.68
N THR A 45 1.68 -6.54 7.37
CA THR A 45 2.15 -5.25 7.88
C THR A 45 3.48 -4.93 7.24
N VAL A 46 3.62 -3.70 6.74
CA VAL A 46 4.88 -3.23 6.15
C VAL A 46 5.97 -3.20 7.23
N PRO A 47 7.08 -3.93 7.06
CA PRO A 47 8.15 -3.93 8.06
C PRO A 47 8.76 -2.54 8.26
N THR A 48 9.37 -2.31 9.41
CA THR A 48 10.15 -1.09 9.68
C THR A 48 11.25 -0.93 8.63
N ASN A 49 11.47 0.31 8.18
CA ASN A 49 12.42 0.66 7.11
C ASN A 49 12.12 0.02 5.74
N LYS A 50 10.86 -0.36 5.53
CA LYS A 50 10.38 -0.83 4.23
C LYS A 50 9.24 0.05 3.71
N VAL A 51 9.05 -0.04 2.41
CA VAL A 51 7.90 0.52 1.69
C VAL A 51 7.37 -0.55 0.76
N TRP A 52 6.06 -0.69 0.71
CA TRP A 52 5.39 -1.57 -0.23
C TRP A 52 4.71 -0.77 -1.33
N LYS A 53 4.83 -1.27 -2.55
CA LYS A 53 4.06 -0.80 -3.71
C LYS A 53 3.20 -1.94 -4.20
N ILE A 54 1.89 -1.80 -4.09
CA ILE A 54 0.95 -2.77 -4.65
C ILE A 54 0.97 -2.59 -6.17
N GLU A 55 1.47 -3.61 -6.89
CA GLU A 55 1.53 -3.62 -8.35
C GLU A 55 0.26 -4.15 -8.97
N THR A 56 -0.24 -5.26 -8.41
CA THR A 56 -1.42 -5.93 -8.93
C THR A 56 -2.22 -6.48 -7.78
N TRP A 57 -3.51 -6.41 -7.89
CA TRP A 57 -4.44 -7.11 -7.03
C TRP A 57 -5.62 -7.62 -7.87
N ASN A 58 -6.16 -8.76 -7.48
CA ASN A 58 -7.31 -9.38 -8.14
C ASN A 58 -8.24 -10.02 -7.13
N THR A 59 -9.53 -9.93 -7.41
CA THR A 59 -10.59 -10.63 -6.67
C THR A 59 -11.56 -11.18 -7.71
N ASN A 60 -11.66 -12.49 -7.81
CA ASN A 60 -12.59 -13.09 -8.75
C ASN A 60 -14.05 -12.92 -8.28
N TRP A 61 -14.83 -12.11 -8.98
CA TRP A 61 -16.30 -12.08 -8.96
C TRP A 61 -17.02 -11.59 -7.69
N SER A 62 -16.36 -11.01 -6.71
CA SER A 62 -17.01 -10.61 -5.46
C SER A 62 -16.60 -9.22 -4.99
N GLU A 63 -17.51 -8.58 -4.27
CA GLU A 63 -17.21 -7.35 -3.56
C GLU A 63 -16.14 -7.60 -2.50
N LEU A 64 -15.04 -6.86 -2.60
CA LEU A 64 -13.97 -6.88 -1.62
C LEU A 64 -13.45 -5.47 -1.43
N PHE A 65 -13.28 -5.07 -0.18
CA PHE A 65 -12.66 -3.80 0.16
C PHE A 65 -11.19 -4.01 0.50
N ILE A 66 -10.34 -3.15 0.00
CA ILE A 66 -8.96 -3.03 0.45
C ILE A 66 -8.92 -1.94 1.51
N LEU A 67 -8.37 -2.26 2.68
CA LEU A 67 -8.19 -1.33 3.77
C LEU A 67 -6.71 -1.09 4.01
N ILE A 68 -6.39 0.14 4.39
CA ILE A 68 -5.07 0.52 4.90
C ILE A 68 -5.31 1.11 6.29
N ASN A 69 -4.70 0.50 7.30
CA ASN A 69 -4.86 0.89 8.72
C ASN A 69 -6.35 0.97 9.13
N GLY A 70 -7.16 -0.03 8.73
CA GLY A 70 -8.58 -0.10 9.02
C GLY A 70 -9.46 0.87 8.22
N THR A 71 -8.88 1.73 7.39
CA THR A 71 -9.62 2.67 6.54
C THR A 71 -9.83 2.07 5.16
N ARG A 72 -11.08 2.02 4.69
CA ARG A 72 -11.40 1.54 3.33
C ARG A 72 -10.81 2.48 2.30
N PHE A 73 -9.98 1.92 1.42
CA PHE A 73 -9.26 2.65 0.40
C PHE A 73 -9.82 2.42 -1.00
N ILE A 74 -10.17 1.18 -1.34
CA ILE A 74 -10.66 0.79 -2.67
C ILE A 74 -11.80 -0.20 -2.54
N TYR A 75 -12.76 -0.04 -3.46
CA TYR A 75 -13.77 -1.04 -3.80
C TYR A 75 -13.25 -1.88 -4.96
N ALA A 76 -13.07 -3.17 -4.74
CA ALA A 76 -12.42 -4.00 -5.74
C ALA A 76 -13.31 -4.35 -6.93
N ASN A 77 -14.59 -4.61 -6.73
CA ASN A 77 -15.59 -4.83 -7.77
C ASN A 77 -16.98 -4.55 -7.19
N TYR A 78 -17.82 -3.87 -7.92
CA TYR A 78 -19.22 -3.74 -7.54
C TYR A 78 -20.13 -3.95 -8.75
N TYR A 79 -21.32 -4.53 -8.52
CA TYR A 79 -22.31 -4.72 -9.54
C TYR A 79 -23.22 -3.50 -9.66
N VAL A 80 -23.36 -2.96 -10.88
CA VAL A 80 -24.33 -1.92 -11.17
C VAL A 80 -25.25 -2.45 -12.28
N ASN A 81 -26.56 -2.52 -12.00
CA ASN A 81 -27.58 -2.89 -12.98
C ASN A 81 -27.29 -4.20 -13.75
N GLY A 82 -26.74 -5.21 -13.07
CA GLY A 82 -26.45 -6.51 -13.69
C GLY A 82 -25.16 -6.58 -14.48
N GLY A 83 -24.36 -5.52 -14.50
CA GLY A 83 -23.02 -5.50 -15.08
C GLY A 83 -21.94 -5.37 -14.02
N MET A 84 -20.81 -6.04 -14.22
CA MET A 84 -19.63 -5.89 -13.36
C MET A 84 -18.88 -4.62 -13.73
N VAL A 85 -18.74 -3.69 -12.78
CA VAL A 85 -17.87 -2.53 -12.94
C VAL A 85 -16.55 -2.83 -12.22
N MET A 86 -15.49 -3.00 -12.97
CA MET A 86 -14.15 -3.03 -12.41
C MET A 86 -13.74 -1.59 -12.07
N SER A 87 -13.45 -1.32 -10.82
CA SER A 87 -12.82 -0.05 -10.43
C SER A 87 -11.40 -0.03 -10.96
N SER A 88 -11.19 0.64 -12.09
CA SER A 88 -9.92 0.72 -12.81
C SER A 88 -9.04 1.90 -12.38
N ASN A 89 -9.11 2.34 -11.14
CA ASN A 89 -8.17 3.33 -10.65
C ASN A 89 -6.81 2.66 -10.38
N TYR A 90 -6.06 2.42 -11.45
CA TYR A 90 -4.72 1.79 -11.44
C TYR A 90 -3.61 2.76 -10.99
N ASN A 91 -3.87 3.64 -10.06
CA ASN A 91 -2.78 4.34 -9.43
C ASN A 91 -2.06 3.38 -8.49
N PRO A 92 -0.73 3.23 -8.59
CA PRO A 92 -0.01 2.38 -7.68
C PRO A 92 -0.25 2.83 -6.23
N ILE A 93 -0.64 1.89 -5.38
CA ILE A 93 -0.86 2.17 -3.96
C ILE A 93 0.46 1.97 -3.25
N TRP A 94 0.90 3.00 -2.51
CA TRP A 94 2.10 2.97 -1.72
C TRP A 94 1.76 2.87 -0.23
N LEU A 95 2.38 1.92 0.46
CA LEU A 95 2.29 1.75 1.90
C LEU A 95 3.65 2.03 2.53
N LYS A 96 3.66 2.85 3.56
CA LYS A 96 4.87 3.17 4.34
C LYS A 96 5.10 2.16 5.46
N SER A 97 6.25 2.21 6.08
CA SER A 97 6.59 1.40 7.27
C SER A 97 5.48 1.42 8.31
N ASN A 98 5.13 0.23 8.82
CA ASN A 98 4.09 -0.05 9.80
C ASN A 98 2.64 0.11 9.30
N ASP A 99 2.39 0.45 8.05
CA ASP A 99 1.04 0.38 7.50
C ASP A 99 0.56 -1.08 7.45
N ILE A 100 -0.72 -1.28 7.75
CA ILE A 100 -1.38 -2.59 7.75
C ILE A 100 -2.24 -2.67 6.50
N LEU A 101 -2.00 -3.68 5.66
CA LEU A 101 -2.83 -4.03 4.52
C LEU A 101 -3.85 -5.06 4.94
N GLU A 102 -5.12 -4.78 4.69
CA GLU A 102 -6.23 -5.66 5.05
C GLU A 102 -7.20 -5.79 3.87
N VAL A 103 -7.97 -6.87 3.87
CA VAL A 103 -9.15 -7.03 3.01
C VAL A 103 -10.38 -7.25 3.88
N GLN A 104 -11.50 -6.69 3.45
CA GLN A 104 -12.79 -6.87 4.10
C GLN A 104 -13.83 -7.32 3.09
N VAL A 105 -14.56 -8.37 3.44
CA VAL A 105 -15.69 -8.88 2.65
C VAL A 105 -16.98 -8.44 3.32
N PRO A 106 -17.92 -7.81 2.57
CA PRO A 106 -19.25 -7.51 3.10
C PRO A 106 -20.02 -8.78 3.44
N ASN A 107 -21.09 -8.63 4.21
CA ASN A 107 -21.94 -9.75 4.61
C ASN A 107 -22.84 -10.18 3.44
N ASN A 108 -22.32 -10.97 2.52
CA ASN A 108 -23.02 -11.47 1.34
C ASN A 108 -22.97 -13.02 1.20
N GLY A 109 -22.43 -13.72 2.23
CA GLY A 109 -22.30 -15.18 2.24
C GLY A 109 -21.21 -15.73 1.32
N LEU A 110 -20.43 -14.87 0.66
CA LEU A 110 -19.38 -15.26 -0.26
C LEU A 110 -18.02 -15.35 0.43
N THR A 111 -17.13 -16.17 -0.12
CA THR A 111 -15.73 -16.32 0.31
C THR A 111 -14.81 -16.01 -0.87
N PRO A 112 -14.66 -14.73 -1.25
CA PRO A 112 -13.90 -14.37 -2.43
C PRO A 112 -12.43 -14.72 -2.28
N PRO A 113 -11.80 -15.26 -3.34
CA PRO A 113 -10.35 -15.32 -3.40
C PRO A 113 -9.77 -13.92 -3.54
N TYR A 114 -8.60 -13.73 -2.97
CA TYR A 114 -7.80 -12.52 -3.18
C TYR A 114 -6.40 -12.87 -3.65
N PHE A 115 -5.80 -11.96 -4.40
CA PHE A 115 -4.42 -12.03 -4.82
C PHE A 115 -3.81 -10.64 -4.79
N PHE A 116 -2.60 -10.53 -4.22
CA PHE A 116 -1.79 -9.32 -4.27
C PHE A 116 -0.39 -9.65 -4.75
N SER A 117 0.14 -8.83 -5.66
CA SER A 117 1.56 -8.77 -5.99
C SER A 117 2.09 -7.41 -5.52
N ILE A 118 3.09 -7.44 -4.66
CA ILE A 118 3.63 -6.27 -3.98
C ILE A 118 5.13 -6.22 -4.21
N ILE A 119 5.65 -5.07 -4.62
CA ILE A 119 7.09 -4.81 -4.62
C ILE A 119 7.45 -4.20 -3.27
N GLU A 120 8.40 -4.82 -2.59
CA GLU A 120 9.00 -4.31 -1.37
C GLU A 120 10.31 -3.60 -1.66
N PHE A 121 10.46 -2.41 -1.10
CA PHE A 121 11.67 -1.62 -1.17
C PHE A 121 12.28 -1.41 0.22
N ASN A 122 13.60 -1.34 0.28
CA ASN A 122 14.33 -0.84 1.45
C ASN A 122 14.34 0.68 1.42
N LEU A 123 14.13 1.31 2.58
CA LEU A 123 14.45 2.71 2.81
C LEU A 123 15.92 2.81 3.20
N ILE A 124 16.73 3.41 2.34
CA ILE A 124 18.15 3.65 2.61
C ILE A 124 18.29 5.12 3.01
N PRO A 125 18.93 5.41 4.18
CA PRO A 125 19.17 6.77 4.63
C PRO A 125 20.09 7.56 3.69
#